data_3d79512caf0127f14681f50acd261662
#
_entry.id   3d79512caf0127f14681f50acd261662
#
_cell.length_a   1.000
_cell.length_b   1.000
_cell.length_c   1.000
_cell.angle_alpha   90.00
_cell.angle_beta   90.00
_cell.angle_gamma   90.00
#
_symmetry.space_group_name_H-M   'P 1'
#
loop_
_entity.id
_entity.type
_entity.pdbx_description
1 polymer ?
#
loop_
_entity_poly.entity_id
_entity_poly.type
_entity_poly.pdbx_seq_one_letter_code
_entity_poly.pdbx_strand_id
1 'polypeptide(L)'
;MLFRSQKGRVFSSMIEVRLTTDHDDYWELKYMLDDAKEKAENKQFDELTEEQQALLAYTEPTLQTTIYWGKKFFRQQCYLQALGCYLSIFRYYQVHWTELPERGKEEYYVICYHIGFVYLTLGHFEKAYYYLTNAKRNSSIHAIRDFTNCLVEMKDTGALEYIYSMVSLVGSQIKMYGDEKNTLFPLYHFLRRRAAQVLVNLKYYSQARELLYQMLGEEENREFAERELQYLESMGASDDAKRNE
;
A
#
# COMPACT_ATOMS: atom_id res chain seq x y z
N MET A 1 -5.37 24.84 -1.60
CA MET A 1 -4.35 25.84 -1.25
C MET A 1 -2.91 25.31 -1.18
N LEU A 2 -2.69 24.02 -0.94
CA LEU A 2 -1.35 23.38 -0.93
C LEU A 2 -0.67 23.31 -2.31
N PHE A 3 -1.44 23.29 -3.40
CA PHE A 3 -0.89 23.22 -4.75
C PHE A 3 -0.21 24.52 -5.23
N ARG A 4 -0.55 25.68 -4.69
CA ARG A 4 0.06 26.95 -5.15
C ARG A 4 1.46 27.20 -4.61
N SER A 5 1.83 26.71 -3.44
CA SER A 5 3.17 26.96 -2.86
C SER A 5 4.24 25.94 -3.29
N GLN A 6 3.84 24.77 -3.84
CA GLN A 6 4.77 23.76 -4.34
C GLN A 6 5.02 23.83 -5.84
N LYS A 7 4.29 24.66 -6.59
CA LYS A 7 4.42 24.78 -8.05
C LYS A 7 5.85 25.07 -8.52
N GLY A 8 6.60 25.89 -7.79
CA GLY A 8 7.97 26.22 -8.16
C GLY A 8 9.03 25.13 -7.86
N ARG A 9 8.81 24.29 -6.84
CA ARG A 9 9.82 23.29 -6.44
C ARG A 9 9.71 21.96 -7.18
N VAL A 10 8.52 21.55 -7.56
CA VAL A 10 8.31 20.29 -8.31
C VAL A 10 8.84 20.43 -9.74
N PHE A 11 8.70 21.60 -10.34
CA PHE A 11 9.20 21.87 -11.68
C PHE A 11 10.73 21.98 -11.76
N SER A 12 11.37 22.53 -10.73
CA SER A 12 12.83 22.73 -10.74
C SER A 12 13.64 21.44 -10.61
N SER A 13 13.02 20.32 -10.16
CA SER A 13 13.71 19.05 -9.98
C SER A 13 13.40 17.99 -11.04
N MET A 14 12.34 18.16 -11.85
CA MET A 14 11.84 17.09 -12.74
C MET A 14 11.90 17.45 -14.23
N ILE A 15 11.78 18.69 -14.58
CA ILE A 15 11.99 19.20 -15.94
C ILE A 15 12.64 20.54 -15.73
N GLU A 16 13.89 20.70 -16.16
CA GLU A 16 14.40 22.02 -16.49
C GLU A 16 13.62 22.51 -17.72
N VAL A 17 12.36 22.85 -17.54
CA VAL A 17 11.69 23.72 -18.49
C VAL A 17 12.40 25.05 -18.32
N ARG A 18 13.47 25.22 -19.05
CA ARG A 18 13.99 26.54 -19.31
C ARG A 18 12.85 27.29 -20.00
N LEU A 19 12.11 28.03 -19.20
CA LEU A 19 11.30 29.12 -19.73
C LEU A 19 12.29 30.15 -20.24
N THR A 20 12.95 29.79 -21.34
CA THR A 20 13.76 30.71 -22.08
C THR A 20 12.80 31.67 -22.73
N THR A 21 13.16 32.92 -22.79
CA THR A 21 12.49 33.95 -23.60
C THR A 21 12.68 33.72 -25.09
N ASP A 22 13.13 32.51 -25.46
CA ASP A 22 13.34 32.13 -26.85
C ASP A 22 11.98 31.82 -27.49
N HIS A 23 11.70 32.49 -28.59
CA HIS A 23 10.42 32.44 -29.29
C HIS A 23 10.11 31.03 -29.81
N ASP A 24 11.12 30.26 -30.19
CA ASP A 24 10.95 28.91 -30.72
C ASP A 24 10.56 27.93 -29.64
N ASP A 25 11.16 27.99 -28.45
CA ASP A 25 10.82 27.16 -27.28
C ASP A 25 9.37 27.42 -26.81
N TYR A 26 8.90 28.68 -26.92
CA TYR A 26 7.52 29.01 -26.57
C TYR A 26 6.52 28.30 -27.49
N TRP A 27 6.76 28.29 -28.79
CA TRP A 27 5.84 27.65 -29.73
C TRP A 27 5.87 26.12 -29.59
N GLU A 28 7.03 25.54 -29.35
CA GLU A 28 7.18 24.11 -29.12
C GLU A 28 6.37 23.67 -27.88
N LEU A 29 6.52 24.38 -26.75
CA LEU A 29 5.74 24.15 -25.54
C LEU A 29 4.25 24.36 -25.78
N LYS A 30 3.85 25.33 -26.55
CA LYS A 30 2.45 25.58 -26.86
C LYS A 30 1.85 24.45 -27.69
N TYR A 31 2.53 23.98 -28.73
CA TYR A 31 2.07 22.84 -29.54
C TYR A 31 1.99 21.56 -28.70
N MET A 32 2.96 21.31 -27.84
CA MET A 32 2.97 20.19 -26.92
C MET A 32 1.77 20.25 -25.97
N LEU A 33 1.44 21.43 -25.45
CA LEU A 33 0.30 21.62 -24.56
C LEU A 33 -1.03 21.44 -25.29
N ASP A 34 -1.16 21.98 -26.49
CA ASP A 34 -2.39 21.86 -27.29
C ASP A 34 -2.66 20.40 -27.69
N ASP A 35 -1.63 19.65 -28.14
CA ASP A 35 -1.71 18.21 -28.41
C ASP A 35 -2.06 17.41 -27.14
N ALA A 36 -1.44 17.76 -26.02
CA ALA A 36 -1.73 17.11 -24.75
C ALA A 36 -3.18 17.34 -24.28
N LYS A 37 -3.72 18.54 -24.49
CA LYS A 37 -5.12 18.87 -24.20
C LYS A 37 -6.08 18.09 -25.08
N GLU A 38 -5.83 18.04 -26.37
CA GLU A 38 -6.64 17.28 -27.34
C GLU A 38 -6.68 15.80 -26.96
N LYS A 39 -5.54 15.18 -26.65
CA LYS A 39 -5.47 13.80 -26.18
C LYS A 39 -6.23 13.59 -24.86
N ALA A 40 -6.13 14.53 -23.92
CA ALA A 40 -6.84 14.46 -22.66
C ALA A 40 -8.37 14.57 -22.84
N GLU A 41 -8.84 15.45 -23.70
CA GLU A 41 -10.27 15.60 -24.05
C GLU A 41 -10.81 14.33 -24.69
N ASN A 42 -10.02 13.68 -25.55
CA ASN A 42 -10.34 12.39 -26.18
C ASN A 42 -10.14 11.18 -25.26
N LYS A 43 -9.80 11.38 -23.98
CA LYS A 43 -9.54 10.32 -22.98
C LYS A 43 -8.36 9.40 -23.34
N GLN A 44 -7.42 9.86 -24.13
CA GLN A 44 -6.21 9.13 -24.57
C GLN A 44 -5.02 9.37 -23.62
N PHE A 45 -5.24 9.28 -22.31
CA PHE A 45 -4.20 9.57 -21.31
C PHE A 45 -2.98 8.65 -21.40
N ASP A 46 -3.16 7.42 -21.86
CA ASP A 46 -2.07 6.46 -22.01
C ASP A 46 -1.12 6.80 -23.18
N GLU A 47 -1.55 7.69 -24.08
CA GLU A 47 -0.78 8.16 -25.23
C GLU A 47 0.03 9.45 -24.94
N LEU A 48 -0.15 10.03 -23.74
CA LEU A 48 0.58 11.22 -23.34
C LEU A 48 2.02 10.88 -22.95
N THR A 49 2.98 11.64 -23.45
CA THR A 49 4.37 11.58 -22.96
C THR A 49 4.46 12.06 -21.51
N GLU A 50 5.57 11.74 -20.81
CA GLU A 50 5.78 12.24 -19.45
C GLU A 50 5.81 13.77 -19.37
N GLU A 51 6.39 14.42 -20.39
CA GLU A 51 6.47 15.88 -20.49
C GLU A 51 5.08 16.48 -20.69
N GLN A 52 4.28 15.90 -21.59
CA GLN A 52 2.89 16.31 -21.82
C GLN A 52 2.04 16.19 -20.57
N GLN A 53 2.17 15.08 -19.84
CA GLN A 53 1.44 14.89 -18.59
C GLN A 53 1.90 15.88 -17.51
N ALA A 54 3.19 16.17 -17.43
CA ALA A 54 3.72 17.17 -16.51
C ALA A 54 3.20 18.58 -16.84
N LEU A 55 3.16 18.93 -18.12
CA LEU A 55 2.69 20.24 -18.59
C LEU A 55 1.19 20.42 -18.30
N LEU A 56 0.37 19.41 -18.58
CA LEU A 56 -1.05 19.40 -18.23
C LEU A 56 -1.27 19.53 -16.72
N ALA A 57 -0.54 18.78 -15.92
CA ALA A 57 -0.65 18.85 -14.46
C ALA A 57 -0.28 20.21 -13.90
N TYR A 58 0.61 20.93 -14.57
CA TYR A 58 0.99 22.28 -14.20
C TYR A 58 -0.07 23.31 -14.60
N THR A 59 -0.58 23.21 -15.83
CA THR A 59 -1.52 24.18 -16.41
C THR A 59 -2.96 23.92 -16.00
N GLU A 60 -3.36 22.64 -15.98
CA GLU A 60 -4.73 22.21 -15.71
C GLU A 60 -4.72 20.96 -14.80
N PRO A 61 -4.59 21.11 -13.47
CA PRO A 61 -4.59 20.00 -12.56
C PRO A 61 -5.96 19.30 -12.54
N THR A 62 -6.04 18.17 -13.23
CA THR A 62 -7.22 17.30 -13.26
C THR A 62 -7.08 16.13 -12.28
N LEU A 63 -8.14 15.36 -12.09
CA LEU A 63 -8.10 14.12 -11.32
C LEU A 63 -7.04 13.16 -11.90
N GLN A 64 -7.01 12.97 -13.22
CA GLN A 64 -6.08 12.07 -13.91
C GLN A 64 -4.62 12.49 -13.73
N THR A 65 -4.32 13.78 -13.89
CA THR A 65 -2.95 14.29 -13.67
C THR A 65 -2.53 14.17 -12.21
N THR A 66 -3.47 14.33 -11.27
CA THR A 66 -3.20 14.11 -9.84
C THR A 66 -2.92 12.63 -9.55
N ILE A 67 -3.67 11.70 -10.16
CA ILE A 67 -3.43 10.25 -10.07
C ILE A 67 -2.05 9.90 -10.63
N TYR A 68 -1.70 10.44 -11.79
CA TYR A 68 -0.39 10.23 -12.40
C TYR A 68 0.75 10.65 -11.47
N TRP A 69 0.69 11.87 -10.93
CA TRP A 69 1.72 12.37 -10.02
C TRP A 69 1.78 11.59 -8.71
N GLY A 70 0.65 11.19 -8.18
CA GLY A 70 0.59 10.33 -7.00
C GLY A 70 1.34 9.01 -7.23
N LYS A 71 1.06 8.32 -8.34
CA LYS A 71 1.74 7.09 -8.73
C LYS A 71 3.25 7.30 -8.97
N LYS A 72 3.62 8.38 -9.65
CA LYS A 72 5.04 8.70 -9.92
C LYS A 72 5.81 8.96 -8.64
N PHE A 73 5.32 9.81 -7.75
CA PHE A 73 5.93 10.07 -6.45
C PHE A 73 6.02 8.80 -5.59
N PHE A 74 5.00 7.97 -5.62
CA PHE A 74 4.99 6.71 -4.89
C PHE A 74 6.10 5.76 -5.37
N ARG A 75 6.24 5.58 -6.69
CA ARG A 75 7.33 4.77 -7.29
C ARG A 75 8.72 5.31 -6.95
N GLN A 76 8.86 6.62 -6.85
CA GLN A 76 10.09 7.30 -6.47
C GLN A 76 10.31 7.34 -4.95
N GLN A 77 9.44 6.71 -4.16
CA GLN A 77 9.47 6.72 -2.70
C GLN A 77 9.35 8.13 -2.08
N CYS A 78 8.89 9.11 -2.84
CA CYS A 78 8.56 10.45 -2.37
C CYS A 78 7.19 10.44 -1.67
N TYR A 79 7.11 9.73 -0.53
CA TYR A 79 5.85 9.35 0.11
C TYR A 79 4.99 10.54 0.58
N LEU A 80 5.60 11.63 1.03
CA LEU A 80 4.82 12.81 1.46
C LEU A 80 4.13 13.50 0.28
N GLN A 81 4.80 13.60 -0.86
CA GLN A 81 4.23 14.16 -2.08
C GLN A 81 3.13 13.24 -2.63
N ALA A 82 3.39 11.93 -2.66
CA ALA A 82 2.39 10.93 -3.04
C ALA A 82 1.15 11.02 -2.15
N LEU A 83 1.33 11.13 -0.83
CA LEU A 83 0.26 11.26 0.14
C LEU A 83 -0.62 12.49 -0.14
N GLY A 84 -0.01 13.65 -0.44
CA GLY A 84 -0.74 14.86 -0.80
C GLY A 84 -1.65 14.67 -2.02
N CYS A 85 -1.13 14.00 -3.06
CA CYS A 85 -1.92 13.65 -4.25
C CYS A 85 -3.05 12.68 -3.90
N TYR A 86 -2.73 11.58 -3.22
CA TYR A 86 -3.73 10.54 -2.90
C TYR A 86 -4.83 11.04 -1.95
N LEU A 87 -4.53 11.88 -0.99
CA LEU A 87 -5.55 12.49 -0.13
C LEU A 87 -6.51 13.41 -0.92
N SER A 88 -6.01 14.12 -1.93
CA SER A 88 -6.85 14.94 -2.81
C SER A 88 -7.78 14.07 -3.65
N ILE A 89 -7.26 12.96 -4.22
CA ILE A 89 -8.04 11.99 -5.00
C ILE A 89 -9.09 11.30 -4.09
N PHE A 90 -8.69 10.90 -2.90
CA PHE A 90 -9.57 10.26 -1.92
C PHE A 90 -10.77 11.16 -1.58
N ARG A 91 -10.53 12.46 -1.33
CA ARG A 91 -11.61 13.43 -1.09
C ARG A 91 -12.54 13.59 -2.28
N TYR A 92 -11.98 13.64 -3.48
CA TYR A 92 -12.77 13.70 -4.70
C TYR A 92 -13.70 12.48 -4.80
N TYR A 93 -13.18 11.27 -4.61
CA TYR A 93 -13.99 10.05 -4.66
C TYR A 93 -15.03 9.96 -3.56
N GLN A 94 -14.74 10.48 -2.35
CA GLN A 94 -15.74 10.53 -1.28
C GLN A 94 -16.91 11.44 -1.62
N VAL A 95 -16.64 12.61 -2.18
CA VAL A 95 -17.69 13.59 -2.55
C VAL A 95 -18.56 13.05 -3.68
N HIS A 96 -17.98 12.35 -4.65
CA HIS A 96 -18.69 11.87 -5.84
C HIS A 96 -19.03 10.36 -5.77
N TRP A 97 -19.03 9.75 -4.58
CA TRP A 97 -19.16 8.32 -4.41
C TRP A 97 -20.38 7.69 -5.12
N THR A 98 -21.52 8.37 -5.06
CA THR A 98 -22.77 7.88 -5.67
C THR A 98 -22.76 7.96 -7.20
N GLU A 99 -21.92 8.79 -7.78
CA GLU A 99 -21.79 9.01 -9.22
C GLU A 99 -20.65 8.17 -9.82
N LEU A 100 -19.81 7.54 -8.98
CA LEU A 100 -18.68 6.77 -9.46
C LEU A 100 -19.14 5.50 -10.18
N PRO A 101 -18.58 5.22 -11.37
CA PRO A 101 -18.70 3.91 -11.99
C PRO A 101 -17.97 2.85 -11.13
N GLU A 102 -18.25 1.57 -11.34
CA GLU A 102 -17.60 0.47 -10.59
C GLU A 102 -16.07 0.54 -10.64
N ARG A 103 -15.49 0.85 -11.81
CA ARG A 103 -14.04 1.07 -11.93
C ARG A 103 -13.54 2.19 -11.02
N GLY A 104 -14.30 3.28 -10.86
CA GLY A 104 -13.94 4.38 -9.96
C GLY A 104 -13.97 3.96 -8.49
N LYS A 105 -14.90 3.06 -8.12
CA LYS A 105 -14.95 2.48 -6.76
C LYS A 105 -13.76 1.54 -6.50
N GLU A 106 -13.36 0.76 -7.50
CA GLU A 106 -12.15 -0.07 -7.41
C GLU A 106 -10.89 0.81 -7.22
N GLU A 107 -10.78 1.87 -8.01
CA GLU A 107 -9.68 2.84 -7.87
C GLU A 107 -9.66 3.50 -6.48
N TYR A 108 -10.81 3.81 -5.90
CA TYR A 108 -10.89 4.32 -4.52
C TYR A 108 -10.23 3.37 -3.52
N TYR A 109 -10.46 2.05 -3.61
CA TYR A 109 -9.83 1.09 -2.71
C TYR A 109 -8.32 1.00 -2.92
N VAL A 110 -7.86 1.13 -4.17
CA VAL A 110 -6.42 1.21 -4.49
C VAL A 110 -5.80 2.47 -3.89
N ILE A 111 -6.49 3.60 -3.96
CA ILE A 111 -6.03 4.86 -3.33
C ILE A 111 -6.00 4.72 -1.81
N CYS A 112 -7.01 4.11 -1.19
CA CYS A 112 -6.99 3.78 0.24
C CYS A 112 -5.76 2.95 0.61
N TYR A 113 -5.42 1.94 -0.21
CA TYR A 113 -4.22 1.14 0.01
C TYR A 113 -2.95 2.01 0.01
N HIS A 114 -2.76 2.84 -1.02
CA HIS A 114 -1.56 3.69 -1.09
C HIS A 114 -1.46 4.68 0.07
N ILE A 115 -2.55 5.29 0.48
CA ILE A 115 -2.58 6.19 1.66
C ILE A 115 -2.21 5.40 2.92
N GLY A 116 -2.84 4.24 3.12
CA GLY A 116 -2.60 3.38 4.28
C GLY A 116 -1.16 2.89 4.34
N PHE A 117 -0.59 2.45 3.21
CA PHE A 117 0.81 2.07 3.10
C PHE A 117 1.75 3.20 3.49
N VAL A 118 1.52 4.41 3.00
CA VAL A 118 2.36 5.57 3.34
C VAL A 118 2.28 5.88 4.83
N TYR A 119 1.09 5.89 5.43
CA TYR A 119 0.95 6.11 6.86
C TYR A 119 1.62 4.99 7.69
N LEU A 120 1.50 3.73 7.26
CA LEU A 120 2.20 2.61 7.90
C LEU A 120 3.72 2.80 7.86
N THR A 121 4.27 3.17 6.70
CA THR A 121 5.70 3.43 6.52
C THR A 121 6.19 4.60 7.39
N LEU A 122 5.34 5.60 7.62
CA LEU A 122 5.63 6.75 8.48
C LEU A 122 5.38 6.49 9.98
N GLY A 123 4.95 5.29 10.36
CA GLY A 123 4.66 4.92 11.75
C GLY A 123 3.34 5.49 12.29
N HIS A 124 2.47 6.01 11.44
CA HIS A 124 1.15 6.52 11.82
C HIS A 124 0.09 5.41 11.75
N PHE A 125 0.18 4.43 12.64
CA PHE A 125 -0.56 3.18 12.59
C PHE A 125 -2.09 3.36 12.65
N GLU A 126 -2.61 4.26 13.46
CA GLU A 126 -4.06 4.53 13.55
C GLU A 126 -4.63 5.03 12.21
N LYS A 127 -3.90 5.95 11.55
CA LYS A 127 -4.29 6.43 10.22
C LYS A 127 -4.14 5.33 9.18
N ALA A 128 -3.06 4.56 9.24
CA ALA A 128 -2.86 3.41 8.38
C ALA A 128 -4.01 2.41 8.51
N TYR A 129 -4.40 2.07 9.73
CA TYR A 129 -5.53 1.18 10.02
C TYR A 129 -6.83 1.65 9.34
N TYR A 130 -7.17 2.92 9.49
CA TYR A 130 -8.38 3.49 8.86
C TYR A 130 -8.41 3.26 7.35
N TYR A 131 -7.32 3.60 6.66
CA TYR A 131 -7.26 3.47 5.20
C TYR A 131 -7.12 2.01 4.74
N LEU A 132 -6.29 1.21 5.41
CA LEU A 132 -6.09 -0.20 5.08
C LEU A 132 -7.35 -1.05 5.35
N THR A 133 -8.17 -0.69 6.32
CA THR A 133 -9.48 -1.32 6.54
C THR A 133 -10.39 -1.18 5.32
N ASN A 134 -10.36 -0.04 4.64
CA ASN A 134 -11.08 0.13 3.39
C ASN A 134 -10.41 -0.63 2.24
N ALA A 135 -9.08 -0.56 2.16
CA ALA A 135 -8.32 -1.20 1.09
C ALA A 135 -8.47 -2.73 1.06
N LYS A 136 -8.64 -3.40 2.21
CA LYS A 136 -8.81 -4.86 2.30
C LYS A 136 -10.02 -5.39 1.53
N ARG A 137 -11.02 -4.54 1.24
CA ARG A 137 -12.19 -4.93 0.42
C ARG A 137 -11.80 -5.33 -1.00
N ASN A 138 -10.65 -4.87 -1.49
CA ASN A 138 -10.11 -5.26 -2.79
C ASN A 138 -9.32 -6.58 -2.76
N SER A 139 -9.20 -7.24 -1.59
CA SER A 139 -8.57 -8.56 -1.40
C SER A 139 -7.16 -8.68 -2.01
N SER A 140 -6.45 -7.57 -2.21
CA SER A 140 -5.10 -7.63 -2.75
C SER A 140 -4.12 -8.20 -1.70
N ILE A 141 -3.19 -9.05 -2.15
CA ILE A 141 -2.15 -9.66 -1.30
C ILE A 141 -1.37 -8.58 -0.52
N HIS A 142 -1.05 -7.47 -1.18
CA HIS A 142 -0.36 -6.35 -0.55
C HIS A 142 -1.18 -5.70 0.56
N ALA A 143 -2.49 -5.48 0.33
CA ALA A 143 -3.36 -4.92 1.34
C ALA A 143 -3.52 -5.85 2.55
N ILE A 144 -3.61 -7.16 2.34
CA ILE A 144 -3.64 -8.16 3.43
C ILE A 144 -2.36 -8.12 4.25
N ARG A 145 -1.18 -8.10 3.59
CA ARG A 145 0.11 -8.04 4.27
C ARG A 145 0.27 -6.77 5.10
N ASP A 146 -0.02 -5.62 4.52
CA ASP A 146 0.20 -4.35 5.18
C ASP A 146 -0.84 -4.09 6.28
N PHE A 147 -2.08 -4.56 6.11
CA PHE A 147 -3.08 -4.54 7.18
C PHE A 147 -2.67 -5.44 8.33
N THR A 148 -2.17 -6.65 8.05
CA THR A 148 -1.60 -7.55 9.08
C THR A 148 -0.46 -6.88 9.83
N ASN A 149 0.50 -6.26 9.13
CA ASN A 149 1.58 -5.52 9.76
C ASN A 149 1.04 -4.39 10.66
N CYS A 150 0.07 -3.63 10.17
CA CYS A 150 -0.54 -2.55 10.93
C CYS A 150 -1.16 -3.04 12.24
N LEU A 151 -1.94 -4.14 12.22
CA LEU A 151 -2.52 -4.74 13.41
C LEU A 151 -1.45 -5.20 14.42
N VAL A 152 -0.38 -5.82 13.93
CA VAL A 152 0.73 -6.29 14.78
C VAL A 152 1.46 -5.11 15.44
N GLU A 153 1.77 -4.06 14.68
CA GLU A 153 2.45 -2.87 15.21
C GLU A 153 1.58 -2.11 16.23
N MET A 154 0.26 -2.06 16.00
CA MET A 154 -0.70 -1.49 16.96
C MET A 154 -0.90 -2.35 18.20
N LYS A 155 -0.40 -3.58 18.21
CA LYS A 155 -0.71 -4.60 19.24
C LYS A 155 -2.22 -4.80 19.40
N ASP A 156 -2.94 -4.79 18.27
CA ASP A 156 -4.38 -4.92 18.24
C ASP A 156 -4.80 -6.30 18.77
N THR A 157 -5.80 -6.33 19.65
CA THR A 157 -6.27 -7.57 20.28
C THR A 157 -6.92 -8.53 19.28
N GLY A 158 -7.48 -8.03 18.19
CA GLY A 158 -8.06 -8.83 17.11
C GLY A 158 -7.04 -9.31 16.06
N ALA A 159 -5.75 -8.93 16.19
CA ALA A 159 -4.74 -9.28 15.21
C ALA A 159 -4.64 -10.79 14.96
N LEU A 160 -4.65 -11.58 16.03
CA LEU A 160 -4.52 -13.04 15.93
C LEU A 160 -5.71 -13.68 15.21
N GLU A 161 -6.92 -13.26 15.56
CA GLU A 161 -8.16 -13.75 14.91
C GLU A 161 -8.17 -13.43 13.42
N TYR A 162 -7.83 -12.18 13.08
CA TYR A 162 -7.70 -11.78 11.67
C TYR A 162 -6.66 -12.62 10.91
N ILE A 163 -5.48 -12.82 11.49
CA ILE A 163 -4.41 -13.59 10.87
C ILE A 163 -4.85 -15.04 10.63
N TYR A 164 -5.45 -15.70 11.61
CA TYR A 164 -5.94 -17.07 11.45
C TYR A 164 -7.06 -17.19 10.42
N SER A 165 -7.95 -16.21 10.36
CA SER A 165 -8.97 -16.14 9.31
C SER A 165 -8.33 -16.09 7.93
N MET A 166 -7.29 -15.26 7.76
CA MET A 166 -6.57 -15.15 6.49
C MET A 166 -5.73 -16.40 6.16
N VAL A 167 -5.10 -17.02 7.16
CA VAL A 167 -4.38 -18.31 6.97
C VAL A 167 -5.35 -19.39 6.47
N SER A 168 -6.54 -19.47 7.07
CA SER A 168 -7.56 -20.43 6.63
C SER A 168 -8.05 -20.16 5.22
N LEU A 169 -8.33 -18.90 4.89
CA LEU A 169 -8.78 -18.48 3.55
C LEU A 169 -7.73 -18.79 2.49
N VAL A 170 -6.49 -18.33 2.69
CA VAL A 170 -5.40 -18.53 1.74
C VAL A 170 -5.05 -20.01 1.60
N GLY A 171 -5.01 -20.76 2.71
CA GLY A 171 -4.78 -22.19 2.69
C GLY A 171 -5.86 -22.96 1.92
N SER A 172 -7.11 -22.54 2.04
CA SER A 172 -8.23 -23.12 1.26
C SER A 172 -8.09 -22.80 -0.23
N GLN A 173 -7.70 -21.59 -0.59
CA GLN A 173 -7.46 -21.21 -1.98
C GLN A 173 -6.31 -22.03 -2.60
N ILE A 174 -5.19 -22.20 -1.88
CA ILE A 174 -4.08 -23.04 -2.33
C ILE A 174 -4.54 -24.48 -2.56
N LYS A 175 -5.33 -25.04 -1.67
CA LYS A 175 -5.86 -26.42 -1.81
C LYS A 175 -6.80 -26.57 -2.99
N MET A 176 -7.63 -25.57 -3.28
CA MET A 176 -8.63 -25.64 -4.34
C MET A 176 -8.08 -25.34 -5.72
N TYR A 177 -7.18 -24.36 -5.83
CA TYR A 177 -6.76 -23.78 -7.10
C TYR A 177 -5.26 -23.85 -7.34
N GLY A 178 -4.47 -24.30 -6.35
CA GLY A 178 -3.02 -24.19 -6.40
C GLY A 178 -2.55 -22.75 -6.25
N ASP A 179 -1.27 -22.52 -6.55
CA ASP A 179 -0.65 -21.18 -6.57
C ASP A 179 0.04 -20.94 -7.92
N GLU A 180 -0.76 -20.83 -8.98
CA GLU A 180 -0.26 -20.62 -10.35
C GLU A 180 0.62 -19.38 -10.50
N LYS A 181 0.35 -18.34 -9.68
CA LYS A 181 1.10 -17.08 -9.70
C LYS A 181 2.25 -17.04 -8.68
N ASN A 182 2.49 -18.10 -7.96
CA ASN A 182 3.49 -18.18 -6.89
C ASN A 182 3.38 -17.03 -5.87
N THR A 183 2.17 -16.62 -5.55
CA THR A 183 1.91 -15.46 -4.66
C THR A 183 1.20 -15.84 -3.37
N LEU A 184 0.43 -16.93 -3.38
CA LEU A 184 -0.36 -17.37 -2.22
C LEU A 184 0.51 -18.08 -1.18
N PHE A 185 1.46 -18.92 -1.59
CA PHE A 185 2.39 -19.57 -0.67
C PHE A 185 3.22 -18.55 0.12
N PRO A 186 3.87 -17.54 -0.50
CA PRO A 186 4.58 -16.51 0.24
C PRO A 186 3.68 -15.73 1.22
N LEU A 187 2.42 -15.47 0.85
CA LEU A 187 1.46 -14.84 1.75
C LEU A 187 1.10 -15.76 2.92
N TYR A 188 0.83 -17.04 2.65
CA TYR A 188 0.52 -18.04 3.67
C TYR A 188 1.63 -18.15 4.71
N HIS A 189 2.88 -18.29 4.28
CA HIS A 189 4.05 -18.35 5.16
C HIS A 189 4.26 -17.06 5.94
N PHE A 190 4.08 -15.91 5.30
CA PHE A 190 4.13 -14.61 5.97
C PHE A 190 3.10 -14.53 7.12
N LEU A 191 1.84 -14.90 6.85
CA LEU A 191 0.77 -14.86 7.85
C LEU A 191 1.08 -15.77 9.05
N ARG A 192 1.60 -16.98 8.81
CA ARG A 192 1.99 -17.90 9.88
C ARG A 192 3.13 -17.35 10.74
N ARG A 193 4.14 -16.73 10.13
CA ARG A 193 5.20 -16.04 10.89
C ARG A 193 4.64 -14.92 11.76
N ARG A 194 3.70 -14.14 11.23
CA ARG A 194 3.04 -13.08 12.01
C ARG A 194 2.19 -13.64 13.15
N ALA A 195 1.47 -14.74 12.92
CA ALA A 195 0.74 -15.43 14.00
C ALA A 195 1.67 -15.86 15.14
N ALA A 196 2.81 -16.48 14.82
CA ALA A 196 3.79 -16.89 15.83
C ALA A 196 4.31 -15.68 16.64
N GLN A 197 4.64 -14.57 15.97
CA GLN A 197 5.08 -13.33 16.64
C GLN A 197 4.00 -12.76 17.57
N VAL A 198 2.75 -12.73 17.13
CA VAL A 198 1.63 -12.25 17.97
C VAL A 198 1.45 -13.16 19.19
N LEU A 199 1.51 -14.48 19.03
CA LEU A 199 1.43 -15.44 20.14
C LEU A 199 2.56 -15.21 21.16
N VAL A 200 3.79 -15.00 20.70
CA VAL A 200 4.92 -14.68 21.59
C VAL A 200 4.69 -13.36 22.33
N ASN A 201 4.21 -12.33 21.64
CA ASN A 201 3.93 -11.02 22.24
C ASN A 201 2.81 -11.09 23.29
N LEU A 202 1.80 -11.96 23.07
CA LEU A 202 0.71 -12.21 24.00
C LEU A 202 1.10 -13.20 25.12
N LYS A 203 2.33 -13.71 25.14
CA LYS A 203 2.84 -14.72 26.08
C LYS A 203 2.12 -16.07 25.99
N TYR A 204 1.50 -16.39 24.88
CA TYR A 204 0.90 -17.71 24.60
C TYR A 204 1.99 -18.67 24.08
N TYR A 205 2.99 -18.91 24.91
CA TYR A 205 4.21 -19.60 24.50
C TYR A 205 3.99 -21.05 24.08
N SER A 206 3.07 -21.79 24.71
CA SER A 206 2.74 -23.15 24.29
C SER A 206 2.17 -23.17 22.89
N GLN A 207 1.23 -22.27 22.59
CA GLN A 207 0.64 -22.18 21.25
C GLN A 207 1.67 -21.69 20.21
N ALA A 208 2.54 -20.76 20.61
CA ALA A 208 3.63 -20.31 19.74
C ALA A 208 4.57 -21.46 19.38
N ARG A 209 5.00 -22.27 20.38
CA ARG A 209 5.84 -23.45 20.14
C ARG A 209 5.17 -24.47 19.23
N GLU A 210 3.91 -24.77 19.46
CA GLU A 210 3.17 -25.72 18.62
C GLU A 210 3.16 -25.26 17.16
N LEU A 211 2.85 -23.99 16.90
CA LEU A 211 2.86 -23.42 15.57
C LEU A 211 4.27 -23.45 14.95
N LEU A 212 5.31 -23.07 15.72
CA LEU A 212 6.70 -23.07 15.25
C LEU A 212 7.19 -24.49 14.93
N TYR A 213 6.85 -25.51 15.75
CA TYR A 213 7.18 -26.90 15.43
C TYR A 213 6.54 -27.38 14.13
N GLN A 214 5.29 -26.99 13.86
CA GLN A 214 4.65 -27.28 12.58
C GLN A 214 5.40 -26.62 11.42
N MET A 215 5.92 -25.39 11.63
CA MET A 215 6.64 -24.62 10.62
C MET A 215 8.05 -25.16 10.31
N LEU A 216 8.66 -25.96 11.19
CA LEU A 216 9.95 -26.62 10.92
C LEU A 216 9.90 -27.57 9.71
N GLY A 217 8.73 -28.14 9.42
CA GLY A 217 8.50 -28.98 8.24
C GLY A 217 8.40 -28.21 6.91
N GLU A 218 8.37 -26.88 6.95
CA GLU A 218 8.22 -26.02 5.79
C GLU A 218 9.55 -25.34 5.46
N GLU A 219 10.08 -25.58 4.28
CA GLU A 219 11.40 -25.08 3.89
C GLU A 219 11.52 -23.55 4.07
N GLU A 220 10.52 -22.80 3.63
CA GLU A 220 10.51 -21.32 3.69
C GLU A 220 10.37 -20.75 5.10
N ASN A 221 9.91 -21.55 6.04
CA ASN A 221 9.69 -21.10 7.43
C ASN A 221 10.69 -21.72 8.42
N ARG A 222 11.48 -22.70 8.02
CA ARG A 222 12.36 -23.47 8.91
C ARG A 222 13.33 -22.57 9.68
N GLU A 223 14.09 -21.75 9.00
CA GLU A 223 15.07 -20.86 9.63
C GLU A 223 14.41 -19.88 10.62
N PHE A 224 13.25 -19.35 10.25
CA PHE A 224 12.47 -18.50 11.15
C PHE A 224 12.04 -19.26 12.39
N ALA A 225 11.47 -20.47 12.21
CA ALA A 225 10.97 -21.28 13.32
C ALA A 225 12.09 -21.72 14.28
N GLU A 226 13.23 -22.15 13.77
CA GLU A 226 14.41 -22.50 14.57
C GLU A 226 14.89 -21.32 15.43
N ARG A 227 15.01 -20.14 14.85
CA ARG A 227 15.45 -18.93 15.56
C ARG A 227 14.47 -18.52 16.66
N GLU A 228 13.16 -18.54 16.36
CA GLU A 228 12.13 -18.18 17.35
C GLU A 228 12.03 -19.22 18.49
N LEU A 229 12.20 -20.51 18.21
CA LEU A 229 12.25 -21.54 19.23
C LEU A 229 13.47 -21.38 20.16
N GLN A 230 14.64 -21.12 19.60
CA GLN A 230 15.86 -20.81 20.38
C GLN A 230 15.66 -19.57 21.25
N TYR A 231 15.01 -18.55 20.75
CA TYR A 231 14.66 -17.35 21.52
C TYR A 231 13.75 -17.70 22.71
N LEU A 232 12.70 -18.47 22.48
CA LEU A 232 11.78 -18.91 23.53
C LEU A 232 12.47 -19.78 24.60
N GLU A 233 13.41 -20.64 24.20
CA GLU A 233 14.22 -21.44 25.11
C GLU A 233 15.15 -20.57 25.95
N SER A 234 15.83 -19.60 25.33
CA SER A 234 16.75 -18.68 26.00
C SER A 234 16.08 -17.81 27.06
N MET A 235 14.80 -17.48 26.85
CA MET A 235 14.00 -16.71 27.82
C MET A 235 13.48 -17.57 28.98
N GLY A 236 13.62 -18.90 28.96
CA GLY A 236 12.96 -19.79 29.92
C GLY A 236 11.44 -19.65 29.91
N ALA A 237 10.89 -19.32 28.73
CA ALA A 237 9.48 -18.95 28.57
C ALA A 237 8.57 -20.13 28.97
N SER A 238 7.89 -20.00 30.09
CA SER A 238 6.80 -20.84 30.53
C SER A 238 5.48 -20.08 30.40
N ASP A 239 4.37 -20.78 30.16
CA ASP A 239 3.04 -20.16 30.08
C ASP A 239 2.61 -19.70 31.49
N ASP A 240 2.99 -18.48 31.85
CA ASP A 240 2.56 -17.87 33.11
C ASP A 240 1.08 -17.42 33.10
N ALA A 241 0.41 -17.50 31.94
CA ALA A 241 -0.97 -17.05 31.78
C ALA A 241 -2.02 -17.92 32.51
N LYS A 242 -1.64 -19.09 33.04
CA LYS A 242 -2.57 -20.00 33.78
C LYS A 242 -2.57 -19.83 35.28
N ARG A 243 -1.92 -18.86 35.88
CA ARG A 243 -1.82 -18.68 37.32
C ARG A 243 -2.71 -17.60 37.94
N ASN A 244 -3.51 -16.89 37.16
CA ASN A 244 -4.39 -15.83 37.68
C ASN A 244 -5.83 -15.99 37.19
N GLU A 245 -6.42 -17.18 37.33
CA GLU A 245 -7.85 -17.40 37.38
C GLU A 245 -8.21 -18.07 38.69
#